data_1701042085196119a3868d1e60429284
#
_entry.id   1701042085196119a3868d1e60429284
#
_cell.length_a   1.000
_cell.length_b   1.000
_cell.length_c   1.000
_cell.angle_alpha   90.00
_cell.angle_beta   90.00
_cell.angle_gamma   90.00
#
_symmetry.space_group_name_H-M   'P 1'
#
loop_
_entity.id
_entity.type
_entity.pdbx_description
1 polymer ?
#
loop_
_entity_poly.entity_id
_entity_poly.type
_entity_poly.pdbx_seq_one_letter_code
_entity_poly.pdbx_strand_id
1 'polypeptide(L)'
;MNREILFRGKRVDNGEWTYGFYFEHSIDGQKQSYIKYQTFDEGFITNEVDVNTVGQYTGIKDDKDVKIFEGDIVESPHGTQGVVEWQNAECAFLVNIGDDWQTMDDCPYEVVGNIYDKGEEE
;
A
#
# COMPACT_ATOMS: atom_id res chain seq x y z
N MET A 1 -18.04 -8.96 -11.27
CA MET A 1 -17.37 -7.86 -10.61
C MET A 1 -15.89 -8.16 -10.46
N ASN A 2 -15.08 -7.29 -10.97
CA ASN A 2 -13.65 -7.54 -11.02
C ASN A 2 -12.91 -6.51 -10.20
N ARG A 3 -12.64 -6.90 -8.98
CA ARG A 3 -11.89 -6.02 -8.10
C ARG A 3 -10.54 -6.65 -7.84
N GLU A 4 -9.50 -5.94 -8.20
CA GLU A 4 -8.16 -6.45 -8.01
C GLU A 4 -7.78 -6.36 -6.53
N ILE A 5 -7.35 -7.49 -5.98
CA ILE A 5 -6.86 -7.53 -4.61
C ILE A 5 -5.36 -7.70 -4.67
N LEU A 6 -4.64 -6.70 -4.16
CA LEU A 6 -3.20 -6.65 -4.31
C LEU A 6 -2.62 -6.02 -3.06
N PHE A 7 -1.50 -6.58 -2.59
CA PHE A 7 -0.78 -6.05 -1.44
C PHE A 7 0.64 -5.69 -1.85
N ARG A 8 1.27 -4.84 -1.06
CA ARG A 8 2.68 -4.56 -1.20
C ARG A 8 3.34 -4.59 0.17
N GLY A 9 4.65 -4.80 0.18
CA GLY A 9 5.43 -4.75 1.40
C GLY A 9 6.89 -4.63 1.04
N LYS A 10 7.69 -4.17 2.01
CA LYS A 10 9.12 -4.07 1.78
C LYS A 10 9.79 -5.37 2.17
N ARG A 11 10.63 -5.89 1.29
CA ARG A 11 11.37 -7.13 1.55
C ARG A 11 12.34 -6.92 2.70
N VAL A 12 12.43 -7.91 3.57
CA VAL A 12 13.33 -7.80 4.72
C VAL A 12 14.80 -7.92 4.30
N ASP A 13 15.09 -8.51 3.13
CA ASP A 13 16.48 -8.74 2.74
C ASP A 13 17.09 -7.55 2.01
N ASN A 14 16.32 -6.71 1.34
CA ASN A 14 16.92 -5.60 0.60
C ASN A 14 16.13 -4.31 0.68
N GLY A 15 14.98 -4.31 1.34
CA GLY A 15 14.18 -3.09 1.50
C GLY A 15 13.43 -2.65 0.27
N GLU A 16 13.41 -3.47 -0.77
CA GLU A 16 12.68 -3.11 -1.99
C GLU A 16 11.23 -3.53 -1.88
N TRP A 17 10.37 -2.80 -2.57
CA TRP A 17 8.96 -3.12 -2.59
C TRP A 17 8.70 -4.36 -3.42
N THR A 18 7.77 -5.20 -2.94
CA THR A 18 7.27 -6.33 -3.70
C THR A 18 5.75 -6.32 -3.63
N TYR A 19 5.11 -6.84 -4.67
CA TYR A 19 3.66 -6.73 -4.85
C TYR A 19 3.10 -8.11 -5.14
N GLY A 20 1.94 -8.43 -4.56
CA GLY A 20 1.31 -9.72 -4.82
C GLY A 20 0.31 -10.06 -3.75
N PHE A 21 0.20 -11.35 -3.46
CA PHE A 21 -0.68 -11.88 -2.42
C PHE A 21 0.03 -11.89 -1.10
N TYR A 22 -0.65 -11.43 -0.07
CA TYR A 22 -0.09 -11.39 1.28
C TYR A 22 -0.55 -12.62 2.06
N PHE A 23 0.37 -13.24 2.77
CA PHE A 23 0.00 -14.28 3.72
C PHE A 23 0.98 -14.31 4.87
N GLU A 24 0.57 -14.97 5.95
CA GLU A 24 1.38 -15.12 7.16
C GLU A 24 1.59 -16.58 7.44
N HIS A 25 2.74 -16.89 8.01
CA HIS A 25 3.09 -18.24 8.36
C HIS A 25 3.77 -18.22 9.72
N SER A 26 3.37 -19.16 10.61
CA SER A 26 3.95 -19.25 11.94
C SER A 26 4.88 -20.45 12.01
N ILE A 27 6.11 -20.20 12.46
CA ILE A 27 7.09 -21.25 12.68
C ILE A 27 7.58 -21.10 14.12
N ASP A 28 7.42 -22.18 14.90
CA ASP A 28 7.86 -22.20 16.31
C ASP A 28 7.29 -21.00 17.09
N GLY A 29 6.03 -20.68 16.83
CA GLY A 29 5.37 -19.61 17.54
C GLY A 29 5.68 -18.22 17.03
N GLN A 30 6.54 -18.10 16.03
CA GLN A 30 6.89 -16.80 15.46
C GLN A 30 6.19 -16.62 14.12
N LYS A 31 5.49 -15.49 13.99
CA LYS A 31 4.74 -15.21 12.79
C LYS A 31 5.61 -14.42 11.82
N GLN A 32 5.63 -14.86 10.57
CA GLN A 32 6.36 -14.18 9.53
C GLN A 32 5.39 -13.82 8.41
N SER A 33 5.70 -12.74 7.73
CA SER A 33 4.83 -12.17 6.70
C SER A 33 5.49 -12.30 5.34
N TYR A 34 4.69 -12.63 4.33
CA TYR A 34 5.20 -12.90 2.99
C TYR A 34 4.31 -12.30 1.94
N ILE A 35 4.94 -11.96 0.80
CA ILE A 35 4.18 -11.62 -0.40
C ILE A 35 4.63 -12.55 -1.51
N LYS A 36 3.65 -13.10 -2.22
CA LYS A 36 3.84 -14.12 -3.24
C LYS A 36 3.28 -13.63 -4.56
N TYR A 37 4.05 -13.76 -5.62
CA TYR A 37 3.57 -13.37 -6.93
C TYR A 37 4.02 -14.38 -7.97
N GLN A 38 3.32 -14.39 -9.09
CA GLN A 38 3.59 -15.32 -10.17
C GLN A 38 4.39 -14.64 -11.26
N THR A 39 5.44 -15.30 -11.73
CA THR A 39 6.22 -14.81 -12.83
C THR A 39 5.90 -15.63 -14.08
N PHE A 40 6.30 -15.09 -15.22
CA PHE A 40 5.99 -15.73 -16.49
C PHE A 40 6.77 -17.04 -16.67
N ASP A 41 8.04 -17.06 -16.28
CA ASP A 41 8.91 -18.19 -16.58
C ASP A 41 9.45 -18.91 -15.35
N GLU A 42 9.27 -18.36 -14.14
CA GLU A 42 9.83 -18.97 -12.94
C GLU A 42 8.79 -19.49 -11.97
N GLY A 43 7.52 -19.38 -12.34
CA GLY A 43 6.45 -19.81 -11.44
C GLY A 43 6.21 -18.78 -10.36
N PHE A 44 6.12 -19.25 -9.11
CA PHE A 44 5.81 -18.36 -8.00
C PHE A 44 7.08 -17.94 -7.28
N ILE A 45 7.14 -16.68 -6.93
CA ILE A 45 8.21 -16.10 -6.11
C ILE A 45 7.58 -15.67 -4.79
N THR A 46 8.24 -16.00 -3.69
CA THR A 46 7.78 -15.63 -2.35
C THR A 46 8.88 -14.84 -1.66
N ASN A 47 8.54 -13.67 -1.15
CA ASN A 47 9.49 -12.83 -0.43
C ASN A 47 8.96 -12.55 0.96
N GLU A 48 9.85 -12.66 1.94
CA GLU A 48 9.50 -12.23 3.29
C GLU A 48 9.51 -10.71 3.35
N VAL A 49 8.50 -10.14 3.98
CA VAL A 49 8.33 -8.68 4.05
C VAL A 49 8.20 -8.24 5.50
N ASP A 50 8.53 -6.97 5.72
CA ASP A 50 8.32 -6.33 7.02
C ASP A 50 6.83 -6.02 7.15
N VAL A 51 6.19 -6.65 8.13
CA VAL A 51 4.74 -6.52 8.29
C VAL A 51 4.31 -5.08 8.51
N ASN A 52 5.17 -4.26 9.07
CA ASN A 52 4.83 -2.86 9.32
C ASN A 52 4.74 -2.04 8.05
N THR A 53 5.20 -2.57 6.93
CA THR A 53 5.15 -1.86 5.65
C THR A 53 4.07 -2.41 4.73
N VAL A 54 3.35 -3.44 5.14
CA VAL A 54 2.36 -4.08 4.28
C VAL A 54 1.14 -3.18 4.16
N GLY A 55 0.70 -2.96 2.93
CA GLY A 55 -0.50 -2.20 2.67
C GLY A 55 -1.25 -2.79 1.50
N GLN A 56 -2.54 -2.52 1.47
CA GLN A 56 -3.42 -3.05 0.45
C GLN A 56 -3.69 -1.98 -0.60
N TYR A 57 -3.79 -2.42 -1.86
CA TYR A 57 -4.24 -1.57 -2.95
C TYR A 57 -5.70 -1.17 -2.67
N THR A 58 -5.98 0.12 -2.73
CA THR A 58 -7.30 0.64 -2.42
C THR A 58 -8.35 0.31 -3.47
N GLY A 59 -7.91 -0.12 -4.65
CA GLY A 59 -8.81 -0.31 -5.78
C GLY A 59 -8.96 0.92 -6.64
N ILE A 60 -8.30 1.99 -6.28
CA ILE A 60 -8.42 3.28 -6.97
C ILE A 60 -7.04 3.68 -7.49
N LYS A 61 -7.01 4.16 -8.74
CA LYS A 61 -5.80 4.72 -9.32
C LYS A 61 -5.89 6.24 -9.31
N ASP A 62 -4.73 6.88 -9.27
CA ASP A 62 -4.72 8.34 -9.33
C ASP A 62 -4.93 8.79 -10.78
N ASP A 63 -4.89 10.10 -11.01
CA ASP A 63 -5.20 10.63 -12.34
C ASP A 63 -4.05 10.39 -13.32
N LYS A 64 -2.93 9.85 -12.86
CA LYS A 64 -1.83 9.42 -13.74
C LYS A 64 -1.77 7.91 -13.87
N ASP A 65 -2.84 7.23 -13.50
CA ASP A 65 -2.99 5.78 -13.62
C ASP A 65 -2.07 5.01 -12.68
N VAL A 66 -1.66 5.62 -11.58
CA VAL A 66 -0.83 4.98 -10.57
C VAL A 66 -1.75 4.40 -9.50
N LYS A 67 -1.53 3.13 -9.15
CA LYS A 67 -2.32 2.47 -8.11
C LYS A 67 -2.05 3.13 -6.75
N ILE A 68 -3.12 3.38 -6.01
CA ILE A 68 -3.03 4.00 -4.70
C ILE A 68 -3.12 2.91 -3.64
N PHE A 69 -2.10 2.84 -2.80
CA PHE A 69 -2.01 1.84 -1.72
C PHE A 69 -2.16 2.51 -0.37
N GLU A 70 -2.61 1.73 0.59
CA GLU A 70 -2.57 2.14 1.98
C GLU A 70 -1.15 2.56 2.35
N GLY A 71 -1.01 3.71 3.01
CA GLY A 71 0.29 4.24 3.36
C GLY A 71 0.86 5.22 2.35
N ASP A 72 0.21 5.39 1.20
CA ASP A 72 0.66 6.38 0.23
C ASP A 72 0.37 7.78 0.71
N ILE A 73 1.23 8.70 0.32
CA ILE A 73 0.99 10.13 0.50
C ILE A 73 0.46 10.66 -0.82
N VAL A 74 -0.70 11.28 -0.77
CA VAL A 74 -1.38 11.79 -1.96
C VAL A 74 -1.58 13.28 -1.82
N GLU A 75 -1.63 13.96 -2.94
CA GLU A 75 -1.75 15.42 -2.95
C GLU A 75 -2.90 15.81 -3.88
N SER A 76 -3.74 16.73 -3.39
CA SER A 76 -4.84 17.26 -4.19
C SER A 76 -4.34 18.33 -5.14
N PRO A 77 -5.15 18.73 -6.13
CA PRO A 77 -4.75 19.83 -7.02
C PRO A 77 -4.51 21.15 -6.30
N HIS A 78 -5.06 21.28 -5.09
CA HIS A 78 -4.89 22.49 -4.29
C HIS A 78 -3.67 22.43 -3.39
N GLY A 79 -2.91 21.33 -3.45
CA GLY A 79 -1.72 21.20 -2.64
C GLY A 79 -1.92 20.56 -1.28
N THR A 80 -3.12 20.13 -0.97
CA THR A 80 -3.38 19.45 0.30
C THR A 80 -2.87 18.03 0.23
N GLN A 81 -2.02 17.66 1.19
CA GLN A 81 -1.47 16.30 1.24
C GLN A 81 -2.08 15.53 2.39
N GLY A 82 -2.17 14.22 2.22
CA GLY A 82 -2.65 13.34 3.26
C GLY A 82 -2.15 11.94 3.05
N VAL A 83 -2.41 11.09 4.04
CA VAL A 83 -1.98 9.70 4.04
C VAL A 83 -3.20 8.82 3.86
N VAL A 84 -3.08 7.83 2.97
CA VAL A 84 -4.17 6.88 2.72
C VAL A 84 -4.17 5.85 3.83
N GLU A 85 -5.31 5.70 4.52
CA GLU A 85 -5.44 4.80 5.66
C GLU A 85 -6.79 4.11 5.62
N TRP A 86 -6.84 2.92 6.20
CA TRP A 86 -8.09 2.18 6.36
C TRP A 86 -8.82 2.72 7.58
N GLN A 87 -10.09 3.05 7.42
CA GLN A 87 -10.93 3.53 8.51
C GLN A 87 -12.00 2.50 8.82
N ASN A 88 -11.89 1.87 9.98
CA ASN A 88 -12.84 0.83 10.36
C ASN A 88 -14.26 1.36 10.48
N ALA A 89 -14.42 2.55 11.03
CA ALA A 89 -15.75 3.09 11.23
C ALA A 89 -16.49 3.31 9.92
N GLU A 90 -15.75 3.63 8.86
CA GLU A 90 -16.35 3.88 7.55
C GLU A 90 -16.23 2.69 6.62
N CYS A 91 -15.48 1.66 7.02
CA CYS A 91 -15.23 0.48 6.20
C CYS A 91 -14.66 0.89 4.84
N ALA A 92 -13.72 1.81 4.85
CA ALA A 92 -13.19 2.36 3.61
C ALA A 92 -11.79 2.91 3.79
N PHE A 93 -11.07 3.02 2.68
CA PHE A 93 -9.81 3.73 2.65
C PHE A 93 -10.10 5.21 2.47
N LEU A 94 -9.53 6.03 3.35
CA LEU A 94 -9.73 7.47 3.30
C LEU A 94 -8.37 8.16 3.36
N VAL A 95 -8.37 9.44 3.01
CA VAL A 95 -7.19 10.27 3.08
C VAL A 95 -7.24 11.06 4.38
N ASN A 96 -6.22 10.86 5.20
CA ASN A 96 -6.08 11.57 6.48
C ASN A 96 -5.28 12.84 6.22
N ILE A 97 -5.93 13.98 6.31
CA ILE A 97 -5.29 15.27 6.05
C ILE A 97 -4.95 16.01 7.35
N GLY A 98 -4.95 15.28 8.46
CA GLY A 98 -4.57 15.82 9.74
C GLY A 98 -5.75 15.96 10.66
N ASP A 99 -6.61 16.90 10.41
CA ASP A 99 -7.79 17.15 11.25
C ASP A 99 -9.08 16.69 10.60
N ASP A 100 -9.00 16.02 9.46
CA ASP A 100 -10.19 15.58 8.76
C ASP A 100 -9.85 14.39 7.87
N TRP A 101 -10.89 13.74 7.36
CA TRP A 101 -10.78 12.61 6.46
C TRP A 101 -11.53 12.91 5.19
N GLN A 102 -10.94 12.54 4.05
CA GLN A 102 -11.58 12.78 2.77
C GLN A 102 -11.58 11.51 1.95
N THR A 103 -12.58 11.38 1.09
CA THR A 103 -12.64 10.26 0.17
C THR A 103 -11.77 10.57 -1.04
N MET A 104 -11.27 9.49 -1.67
CA MET A 104 -10.39 9.67 -2.81
C MET A 104 -11.13 9.95 -4.10
N ASP A 105 -12.40 9.70 -4.14
CA ASP A 105 -13.18 9.94 -5.36
C ASP A 105 -13.74 11.35 -5.43
N ASP A 106 -13.59 12.13 -4.37
CA ASP A 106 -14.06 13.51 -4.38
C ASP A 106 -13.11 14.46 -5.08
N CYS A 107 -11.89 14.01 -5.34
CA CYS A 107 -10.85 14.94 -5.72
C CYS A 107 -9.76 14.15 -6.44
N PRO A 108 -9.19 14.68 -7.51
CA PRO A 108 -8.17 13.94 -8.26
C PRO A 108 -6.82 14.00 -7.56
N TYR A 109 -6.68 13.19 -6.54
CA TYR A 109 -5.41 13.07 -5.83
C TYR A 109 -4.35 12.42 -6.70
N GLU A 110 -3.10 12.77 -6.42
CA GLU A 110 -1.95 12.20 -7.09
C GLU A 110 -1.01 11.63 -6.05
N VAL A 111 -0.47 10.42 -6.30
CA VAL A 111 0.49 9.81 -5.39
C VAL A 111 1.81 10.55 -5.52
N VAL A 112 2.32 11.06 -4.39
CA VAL A 112 3.58 11.81 -4.38
C VAL A 112 4.64 11.13 -3.53
N GLY A 113 4.31 10.03 -2.84
CA GLY A 113 5.27 9.31 -2.03
C GLY A 113 4.55 8.33 -1.13
N ASN A 114 5.24 7.87 -0.10
CA ASN A 114 4.60 7.03 0.91
C ASN A 114 5.33 7.22 2.23
N ILE A 115 4.69 6.78 3.31
CA ILE A 115 5.23 7.05 4.64
C ILE A 115 6.44 6.19 4.97
N TYR A 116 6.70 5.14 4.18
CA TYR A 116 7.78 4.21 4.49
C TYR A 116 9.10 4.58 3.83
N ASP A 117 9.03 5.41 2.79
CA ASP A 117 10.23 5.83 2.06
C ASP A 117 10.68 7.23 2.42
N LYS A 118 10.00 7.88 3.32
CA LYS A 118 10.27 9.29 3.58
C LYS A 118 11.61 9.55 4.22
N GLY A 119 12.19 8.54 4.84
CA GLY A 119 13.48 8.71 5.46
C GLY A 119 14.59 9.04 4.49
N GLU A 120 14.37 8.76 3.23
CA GLU A 120 15.38 9.01 2.22
C GLU A 120 15.47 10.47 1.83
N GLU A 121 14.55 11.26 2.28
CA GLU A 121 14.54 12.67 1.91
C GLU A 121 15.52 13.47 2.72
N GLU A 122 16.06 12.89 3.76
CA GLU A 122 17.02 13.59 4.57
C GLU A 122 18.39 13.64 3.90
#